data_d8ee7465ab3159f5fe826ac5ede6a959
#
_entry.id   d8ee7465ab3159f5fe826ac5ede6a959
#
_cell.length_a   1.000
_cell.length_b   1.000
_cell.length_c   1.000
_cell.angle_alpha   90.00
_cell.angle_beta   90.00
_cell.angle_gamma   90.00
#
_symmetry.space_group_name_H-M   'P 1'
#
loop_
_entity.id
_entity.type
_entity.pdbx_description
1 polymer ?
#
loop_
_entity_poly.entity_id
_entity_poly.type
_entity_poly.pdbx_seq_one_letter_code
_entity_poly.pdbx_strand_id
1 'polypeptide(L)'
;MFNLSKDQVERAKKIHASSTVVDTHNDTILHLIKAPPFIGSMSESVPPRRSLGERSEHGQIDIPRIKDGGVDCMLFAMYVSPQYSSRLLRLVQMLDAFQSEVEKNKDTIAVATSYDEIIKTVKGGKIAAVIAVEGGEPLEGKIESLRTIYRLGVRSLTLTHFPRNELGDGSGADSGSHLTDFGREVVGEMNRLGMIADISHLNETGFWDVMEITSDPVLATHSNCKALCSHHRNLTDDQIKALAETGGVINLSFCGGFIKDGVGFDAEAVKKVTIEDWLDHLDHAVGLVGADHVGIGSDLDGGCGFPGLDNVTRFPSLTEGMVSRGYSDQDIEKILGANDLRVFKQVLK
;
A
#
# COMPACT_ATOMS: atom_id res chain seq x y z
N MET A 1 -23.53 -5.67 -4.37
CA MET A 1 -23.42 -6.06 -5.80
C MET A 1 -24.09 -4.95 -6.58
N PHE A 2 -23.36 -4.31 -7.52
CA PHE A 2 -23.88 -3.17 -8.29
C PHE A 2 -24.99 -3.60 -9.25
N ASN A 3 -25.97 -2.73 -9.50
CA ASN A 3 -27.03 -2.99 -10.48
C ASN A 3 -26.56 -2.56 -11.88
N LEU A 4 -25.61 -3.30 -12.44
CA LEU A 4 -25.04 -3.02 -13.76
C LEU A 4 -25.83 -3.71 -14.88
N SER A 5 -25.98 -3.06 -16.03
CA SER A 5 -26.43 -3.69 -17.26
C SER A 5 -25.38 -4.70 -17.77
N LYS A 6 -25.77 -5.60 -18.67
CA LYS A 6 -24.83 -6.54 -19.29
C LYS A 6 -23.66 -5.81 -19.95
N ASP A 7 -23.93 -4.73 -20.67
CA ASP A 7 -22.93 -3.94 -21.36
C ASP A 7 -21.93 -3.28 -20.38
N GLN A 8 -22.42 -2.81 -19.23
CA GLN A 8 -21.57 -2.25 -18.17
C GLN A 8 -20.67 -3.33 -17.52
N VAL A 9 -21.19 -4.52 -17.29
CA VAL A 9 -20.40 -5.66 -16.78
C VAL A 9 -19.29 -6.03 -17.78
N GLU A 10 -19.62 -6.16 -19.07
CA GLU A 10 -18.60 -6.47 -20.09
C GLU A 10 -17.60 -5.33 -20.26
N ARG A 11 -18.03 -4.07 -20.15
CA ARG A 11 -17.14 -2.90 -20.12
C ARG A 11 -16.16 -2.99 -18.95
N ALA A 12 -16.66 -3.24 -17.74
CA ALA A 12 -15.82 -3.36 -16.54
C ALA A 12 -14.76 -4.46 -16.68
N LYS A 13 -15.18 -5.66 -17.14
CA LYS A 13 -14.27 -6.78 -17.38
C LYS A 13 -13.18 -6.42 -18.40
N LYS A 14 -13.57 -5.78 -19.51
CA LYS A 14 -12.63 -5.38 -20.56
C LYS A 14 -11.60 -4.38 -20.03
N ILE A 15 -12.04 -3.34 -19.32
CA ILE A 15 -11.14 -2.34 -18.73
C ILE A 15 -10.20 -3.01 -17.74
N HIS A 16 -10.72 -3.82 -16.81
CA HIS A 16 -9.90 -4.50 -15.82
C HIS A 16 -8.83 -5.38 -16.47
N ALA A 17 -9.20 -6.18 -17.46
CA ALA A 17 -8.29 -7.07 -18.17
C ALA A 17 -7.26 -6.36 -19.07
N SER A 18 -7.52 -5.11 -19.49
CA SER A 18 -6.60 -4.32 -20.33
C SER A 18 -5.73 -3.36 -19.54
N SER A 19 -6.06 -3.09 -18.27
CA SER A 19 -5.29 -2.21 -17.38
C SER A 19 -4.14 -2.98 -16.73
N THR A 20 -3.06 -2.29 -16.38
CA THR A 20 -2.10 -2.81 -15.41
C THR A 20 -2.60 -2.45 -14.01
N VAL A 21 -3.04 -3.46 -13.26
CA VAL A 21 -3.60 -3.26 -11.92
C VAL A 21 -2.49 -3.29 -10.88
N VAL A 22 -2.41 -2.24 -10.07
CA VAL A 22 -1.39 -2.05 -9.03
C VAL A 22 -2.05 -2.05 -7.65
N ASP A 23 -1.46 -2.76 -6.71
CA ASP A 23 -1.76 -2.68 -5.28
C ASP A 23 -0.52 -2.17 -4.54
N THR A 24 -0.59 -1.00 -3.95
CA THR A 24 0.57 -0.33 -3.37
C THR A 24 0.89 -0.73 -1.94
N HIS A 25 0.07 -1.58 -1.30
CA HIS A 25 0.36 -2.06 0.06
C HIS A 25 -0.36 -3.36 0.41
N ASN A 26 0.42 -4.33 0.91
CA ASN A 26 -0.10 -5.53 1.58
C ASN A 26 0.94 -6.11 2.54
N ASP A 27 0.47 -6.82 3.55
CA ASP A 27 1.28 -7.42 4.63
C ASP A 27 1.49 -8.93 4.50
N THR A 28 1.38 -9.45 3.30
CA THR A 28 1.47 -10.90 3.02
C THR A 28 2.73 -11.54 3.59
N ILE A 29 3.83 -10.78 3.69
CA ILE A 29 5.11 -11.25 4.24
C ILE A 29 4.96 -11.78 5.68
N LEU A 30 4.09 -11.19 6.47
CA LEU A 30 3.83 -11.60 7.86
C LEU A 30 3.31 -13.04 7.96
N HIS A 31 2.70 -13.55 6.87
CA HIS A 31 2.22 -14.92 6.76
C HIS A 31 3.25 -15.89 6.17
N LEU A 32 4.37 -15.42 5.67
CA LEU A 32 5.44 -16.26 5.10
C LEU A 32 6.51 -16.62 6.13
N ILE A 33 6.55 -15.90 7.24
CA ILE A 33 7.54 -16.06 8.30
C ILE A 33 6.88 -16.41 9.64
N LYS A 34 7.67 -16.93 10.59
CA LYS A 34 7.23 -16.98 11.97
C LYS A 34 7.31 -15.56 12.55
N ALA A 35 6.17 -14.88 12.62
CA ALA A 35 6.06 -13.61 13.33
C ALA A 35 5.67 -13.87 14.79
N PRO A 36 6.14 -13.10 15.79
CA PRO A 36 5.49 -13.04 17.08
C PRO A 36 4.09 -12.43 16.91
N PRO A 37 3.18 -12.64 17.86
CA PRO A 37 1.87 -12.01 17.81
C PRO A 37 2.05 -10.50 17.61
N PHE A 38 1.23 -9.95 16.76
CA PHE A 38 1.14 -8.51 16.51
C PHE A 38 0.73 -7.83 17.81
N ILE A 39 1.57 -6.99 18.37
CA ILE A 39 1.14 -6.13 19.47
C ILE A 39 0.46 -4.90 18.84
N GLY A 40 -0.82 -4.79 19.12
CA GLY A 40 -1.68 -3.74 18.57
C GLY A 40 -2.42 -4.15 17.29
N SER A 41 -2.24 -5.35 16.77
CA SER A 41 -3.08 -5.89 15.71
C SER A 41 -4.29 -6.64 16.27
N MET A 42 -5.30 -6.75 15.47
CA MET A 42 -6.63 -7.26 15.76
C MET A 42 -6.71 -8.77 15.93
N SER A 43 -5.61 -9.49 15.88
CA SER A 43 -5.56 -10.93 16.07
C SER A 43 -4.49 -11.30 17.10
N GLU A 44 -4.91 -11.85 18.23
CA GLU A 44 -4.02 -12.50 19.22
C GLU A 44 -3.40 -13.80 18.69
N SER A 45 -3.84 -14.27 17.52
CA SER A 45 -3.34 -15.48 16.88
C SER A 45 -2.24 -15.15 15.88
N VAL A 46 -1.07 -15.78 16.05
CA VAL A 46 -0.04 -15.80 15.03
C VAL A 46 -0.65 -16.45 13.78
N PRO A 47 -0.71 -15.76 12.64
CA PRO A 47 -1.24 -16.39 11.44
C PRO A 47 -0.43 -17.63 11.08
N PRO A 48 -1.08 -18.71 10.63
CA PRO A 48 -0.36 -19.89 10.20
C PRO A 48 0.56 -19.54 9.03
N ARG A 49 1.82 -20.04 9.12
CA ARG A 49 2.75 -19.89 8.00
C ARG A 49 2.19 -20.59 6.76
N ARG A 50 2.19 -19.89 5.63
CA ARG A 50 1.72 -20.40 4.34
C ARG A 50 2.74 -20.18 3.24
N SER A 51 2.55 -20.87 2.10
CA SER A 51 3.30 -20.61 0.87
C SER A 51 2.61 -19.56 0.04
N LEU A 52 3.38 -18.70 -0.62
CA LEU A 52 2.83 -17.73 -1.56
C LEU A 52 2.27 -18.38 -2.84
N GLY A 53 2.85 -19.54 -3.23
CA GLY A 53 2.48 -20.25 -4.47
C GLY A 53 1.20 -21.08 -4.40
N GLU A 54 0.67 -21.32 -3.20
CA GLU A 54 -0.47 -22.21 -2.98
C GLU A 54 -1.68 -21.45 -2.47
N ARG A 55 -2.87 -21.78 -3.02
CA ARG A 55 -4.12 -21.21 -2.49
C ARG A 55 -4.33 -21.66 -1.05
N SER A 56 -4.45 -20.70 -0.17
CA SER A 56 -4.63 -20.93 1.27
C SER A 56 -6.05 -20.58 1.71
N GLU A 57 -6.57 -21.33 2.68
CA GLU A 57 -7.81 -20.98 3.40
C GLU A 57 -7.59 -19.84 4.41
N HIS A 58 -6.32 -19.52 4.70
CA HIS A 58 -5.93 -18.46 5.61
C HIS A 58 -5.27 -17.30 4.85
N GLY A 59 -5.46 -16.09 5.38
CA GLY A 59 -4.98 -14.86 4.76
C GLY A 59 -5.75 -14.50 3.50
N GLN A 60 -5.35 -13.42 2.84
CA GLN A 60 -6.15 -12.77 1.81
C GLN A 60 -5.44 -12.73 0.45
N ILE A 61 -4.12 -12.99 0.40
CA ILE A 61 -3.27 -12.89 -0.80
C ILE A 61 -2.43 -14.16 -0.95
N ASP A 62 -2.47 -14.77 -2.13
CA ASP A 62 -1.54 -15.76 -2.66
C ASP A 62 -1.52 -15.67 -4.19
N ILE A 63 -0.53 -16.24 -4.85
CA ILE A 63 -0.36 -16.16 -6.31
C ILE A 63 -1.62 -16.61 -7.07
N PRO A 64 -2.28 -17.74 -6.73
CA PRO A 64 -3.53 -18.10 -7.40
C PRO A 64 -4.62 -17.03 -7.28
N ARG A 65 -4.77 -16.43 -6.08
CA ARG A 65 -5.78 -15.37 -5.86
C ARG A 65 -5.40 -14.03 -6.49
N ILE A 66 -4.11 -13.67 -6.54
CA ILE A 66 -3.64 -12.49 -7.28
C ILE A 66 -4.03 -12.60 -8.75
N LYS A 67 -3.81 -13.78 -9.36
CA LYS A 67 -4.21 -14.04 -10.76
C LYS A 67 -5.72 -13.95 -10.97
N ASP A 68 -6.51 -14.53 -10.06
CA ASP A 68 -7.97 -14.44 -10.13
C ASP A 68 -8.47 -13.00 -9.97
N GLY A 69 -7.77 -12.19 -9.18
CA GLY A 69 -8.04 -10.76 -8.98
C GLY A 69 -7.54 -9.87 -10.12
N GLY A 70 -6.74 -10.42 -11.05
CA GLY A 70 -6.17 -9.66 -12.16
C GLY A 70 -5.22 -8.55 -11.71
N VAL A 71 -4.47 -8.74 -10.62
CA VAL A 71 -3.49 -7.77 -10.13
C VAL A 71 -2.12 -8.10 -10.70
N ASP A 72 -1.47 -7.11 -11.30
CA ASP A 72 -0.24 -7.29 -12.06
C ASP A 72 1.02 -6.85 -11.30
N CYS A 73 0.90 -5.85 -10.44
CA CYS A 73 2.01 -5.32 -9.64
C CYS A 73 1.58 -5.09 -8.20
N MET A 74 2.40 -5.50 -7.24
CA MET A 74 2.11 -5.34 -5.82
C MET A 74 3.34 -4.87 -5.05
N LEU A 75 3.14 -3.93 -4.12
CA LEU A 75 4.13 -3.59 -3.11
C LEU A 75 3.92 -4.50 -1.89
N PHE A 76 4.90 -5.36 -1.64
CA PHE A 76 4.92 -6.26 -0.49
C PHE A 76 5.61 -5.57 0.68
N ALA A 77 4.84 -5.15 1.66
CA ALA A 77 5.32 -4.43 2.82
C ALA A 77 5.93 -5.37 3.86
N MET A 78 7.05 -4.95 4.42
CA MET A 78 7.76 -5.64 5.49
C MET A 78 7.66 -4.80 6.76
N TYR A 79 6.63 -5.06 7.54
CA TYR A 79 6.47 -4.44 8.86
C TYR A 79 7.38 -5.12 9.88
N VAL A 80 8.20 -4.33 10.56
CA VAL A 80 9.05 -4.80 11.64
C VAL A 80 8.65 -4.14 12.95
N SER A 81 8.05 -4.95 13.84
CA SER A 81 7.64 -4.45 15.17
C SER A 81 8.83 -3.83 15.93
N PRO A 82 8.64 -2.66 16.57
CA PRO A 82 9.66 -2.01 17.40
C PRO A 82 10.16 -2.83 18.58
N GLN A 83 9.47 -3.92 18.91
CA GLN A 83 9.85 -4.81 20.02
C GLN A 83 11.01 -5.74 19.72
N TYR A 84 11.40 -5.90 18.44
CA TYR A 84 12.60 -6.65 18.10
C TYR A 84 13.84 -5.88 18.52
N SER A 85 14.73 -6.54 19.25
CA SER A 85 16.03 -5.97 19.67
C SER A 85 17.00 -5.72 18.52
N SER A 86 16.83 -6.46 17.42
CA SER A 86 17.61 -6.34 16.18
C SER A 86 16.65 -6.22 15.00
N ARG A 87 16.17 -5.00 14.76
CA ARG A 87 15.11 -4.72 13.79
C ARG A 87 15.62 -4.90 12.35
N LEU A 88 16.85 -4.47 12.08
CA LEU A 88 17.47 -4.70 10.77
C LEU A 88 17.66 -6.19 10.48
N LEU A 89 18.10 -6.99 11.46
CA LEU A 89 18.21 -8.43 11.27
C LEU A 89 16.86 -9.09 10.99
N ARG A 90 15.80 -8.61 11.68
CA ARG A 90 14.44 -9.08 11.41
C ARG A 90 13.99 -8.77 9.99
N LEU A 91 14.24 -7.57 9.49
CA LEU A 91 13.98 -7.21 8.09
C LEU A 91 14.75 -8.12 7.12
N VAL A 92 16.03 -8.40 7.37
CA VAL A 92 16.83 -9.32 6.53
C VAL A 92 16.21 -10.72 6.48
N GLN A 93 15.68 -11.23 7.61
CA GLN A 93 14.96 -12.51 7.64
C GLN A 93 13.67 -12.48 6.82
N MET A 94 12.95 -11.35 6.81
CA MET A 94 11.75 -11.18 5.98
C MET A 94 12.09 -11.13 4.50
N LEU A 95 13.16 -10.41 4.14
CA LEU A 95 13.69 -10.33 2.77
C LEU A 95 14.07 -11.72 2.25
N ASP A 96 14.81 -12.50 3.05
CA ASP A 96 15.21 -13.88 2.69
C ASP A 96 13.99 -14.79 2.47
N ALA A 97 13.02 -14.73 3.38
CA ALA A 97 11.79 -15.53 3.28
C ALA A 97 10.99 -15.17 2.02
N PHE A 98 10.85 -13.88 1.72
CA PHE A 98 10.13 -13.41 0.54
C PHE A 98 10.86 -13.79 -0.75
N GLN A 99 12.16 -13.51 -0.86
CA GLN A 99 12.96 -13.87 -2.03
C GLN A 99 12.97 -15.39 -2.26
N SER A 100 12.98 -16.19 -1.19
CA SER A 100 12.86 -17.65 -1.28
C SER A 100 11.49 -18.08 -1.85
N GLU A 101 10.39 -17.43 -1.47
CA GLU A 101 9.07 -17.72 -2.03
C GLU A 101 8.98 -17.26 -3.50
N VAL A 102 9.56 -16.11 -3.86
CA VAL A 102 9.61 -15.64 -5.25
C VAL A 102 10.44 -16.62 -6.12
N GLU A 103 11.60 -17.08 -5.66
CA GLU A 103 12.40 -18.04 -6.42
C GLU A 103 11.69 -19.38 -6.65
N LYS A 104 10.95 -19.88 -5.66
CA LYS A 104 10.11 -21.08 -5.83
C LYS A 104 9.02 -20.89 -6.89
N ASN A 105 8.57 -19.67 -7.10
CA ASN A 105 7.45 -19.32 -7.98
C ASN A 105 7.90 -18.43 -9.16
N LYS A 106 9.17 -18.46 -9.53
CA LYS A 106 9.79 -17.57 -10.52
C LYS A 106 9.15 -17.56 -11.90
N ASP A 107 8.38 -18.57 -12.25
CA ASP A 107 7.64 -18.61 -13.52
C ASP A 107 6.38 -17.74 -13.48
N THR A 108 5.98 -17.26 -12.30
CA THR A 108 4.71 -16.55 -12.06
C THR A 108 4.87 -15.17 -11.46
N ILE A 109 5.92 -14.97 -10.65
CA ILE A 109 6.20 -13.71 -9.94
C ILE A 109 7.68 -13.39 -10.02
N ALA A 110 8.05 -12.13 -10.08
CA ALA A 110 9.44 -11.70 -10.02
C ALA A 110 9.57 -10.38 -9.22
N VAL A 111 10.65 -10.25 -8.46
CA VAL A 111 11.02 -8.97 -7.84
C VAL A 111 11.41 -8.00 -8.94
N ALA A 112 10.88 -6.78 -8.86
CA ALA A 112 11.19 -5.67 -9.75
C ALA A 112 11.71 -4.48 -8.94
N THR A 113 12.81 -3.90 -9.35
CA THR A 113 13.51 -2.81 -8.65
C THR A 113 13.54 -1.50 -9.44
N SER A 114 13.00 -1.50 -10.65
CA SER A 114 12.86 -0.33 -11.50
C SER A 114 11.55 -0.37 -12.27
N TYR A 115 11.12 0.78 -12.79
CA TYR A 115 9.93 0.84 -13.66
C TYR A 115 10.03 -0.10 -14.87
N ASP A 116 11.19 -0.14 -15.52
CA ASP A 116 11.38 -0.97 -16.71
C ASP A 116 11.29 -2.47 -16.38
N GLU A 117 11.78 -2.88 -15.21
CA GLU A 117 11.63 -4.25 -14.71
C GLU A 117 10.18 -4.59 -14.39
N ILE A 118 9.41 -3.66 -13.79
CA ILE A 118 7.97 -3.83 -13.56
C ILE A 118 7.26 -4.08 -14.89
N ILE A 119 7.45 -3.19 -15.86
CA ILE A 119 6.78 -3.29 -17.17
C ILE A 119 7.20 -4.56 -17.92
N LYS A 120 8.48 -4.92 -17.89
CA LYS A 120 8.98 -6.15 -18.49
C LYS A 120 8.36 -7.40 -17.87
N THR A 121 8.23 -7.41 -16.54
CA THR A 121 7.67 -8.53 -15.77
C THR A 121 6.18 -8.71 -16.10
N VAL A 122 5.41 -7.64 -16.06
CA VAL A 122 3.97 -7.65 -16.38
C VAL A 122 3.73 -8.05 -17.84
N LYS A 123 4.46 -7.47 -18.79
CA LYS A 123 4.39 -7.87 -20.22
C LYS A 123 4.76 -9.33 -20.44
N GLY A 124 5.60 -9.89 -19.59
CA GLY A 124 5.95 -11.31 -19.59
C GLY A 124 4.89 -12.22 -18.97
N GLY A 125 3.74 -11.69 -18.54
CA GLY A 125 2.64 -12.43 -17.91
C GLY A 125 2.94 -12.87 -16.47
N LYS A 126 3.87 -12.20 -15.80
CA LYS A 126 4.23 -12.45 -14.39
C LYS A 126 3.77 -11.28 -13.52
N ILE A 127 3.57 -11.57 -12.24
CA ILE A 127 3.31 -10.55 -11.21
C ILE A 127 4.61 -9.83 -10.90
N ALA A 128 4.61 -8.50 -10.97
CA ALA A 128 5.73 -7.68 -10.53
C ALA A 128 5.64 -7.44 -9.01
N ALA A 129 6.64 -7.89 -8.27
CA ALA A 129 6.72 -7.70 -6.84
C ALA A 129 7.72 -6.59 -6.51
N VAL A 130 7.26 -5.48 -5.95
CA VAL A 130 8.10 -4.41 -5.43
C VAL A 130 8.24 -4.58 -3.93
N ILE A 131 9.45 -4.55 -3.42
CA ILE A 131 9.71 -4.70 -1.98
C ILE A 131 9.56 -3.35 -1.30
N ALA A 132 8.68 -3.27 -0.31
CA ALA A 132 8.48 -2.12 0.56
C ALA A 132 8.86 -2.45 2.01
N VAL A 133 9.21 -1.45 2.78
CA VAL A 133 9.39 -1.55 4.23
C VAL A 133 8.40 -0.61 4.90
N GLU A 134 7.63 -1.12 5.84
CA GLU A 134 6.66 -0.35 6.59
C GLU A 134 7.21 0.00 7.97
N GLY A 135 7.50 1.31 8.13
CA GLY A 135 8.16 1.88 9.31
C GLY A 135 9.68 1.93 9.20
N GLY A 136 10.25 3.05 9.66
CA GLY A 136 11.70 3.30 9.65
C GLY A 136 12.49 2.58 10.75
N GLU A 137 11.83 1.78 11.57
CA GLU A 137 12.42 1.05 12.69
C GLU A 137 13.66 0.21 12.32
N PRO A 138 13.70 -0.48 11.15
CA PRO A 138 14.87 -1.25 10.74
C PRO A 138 16.11 -0.42 10.42
N LEU A 139 15.96 0.89 10.26
CA LEU A 139 17.12 1.77 10.02
C LEU A 139 17.99 1.92 11.26
N GLU A 140 17.41 1.74 12.46
CA GLU A 140 18.12 1.82 13.76
C GLU A 140 18.94 3.10 13.89
N GLY A 141 18.43 4.24 13.35
CA GLY A 141 19.07 5.55 13.38
C GLY A 141 20.34 5.68 12.52
N LYS A 142 20.50 4.85 11.50
CA LYS A 142 21.70 4.81 10.66
C LYS A 142 21.35 4.90 9.16
N ILE A 143 21.92 5.91 8.50
CA ILE A 143 21.70 6.12 7.07
C ILE A 143 22.29 4.99 6.20
N GLU A 144 23.33 4.34 6.69
CA GLU A 144 23.94 3.16 6.05
C GLU A 144 22.96 1.99 5.96
N SER A 145 22.05 1.87 6.95
CA SER A 145 20.99 0.86 6.91
C SER A 145 20.05 1.11 5.72
N LEU A 146 19.63 2.38 5.48
CA LEU A 146 18.82 2.74 4.32
C LEU A 146 19.49 2.36 3.00
N ARG A 147 20.77 2.73 2.84
CA ARG A 147 21.55 2.39 1.65
C ARG A 147 21.69 0.87 1.46
N THR A 148 21.80 0.14 2.55
CA THR A 148 21.92 -1.31 2.54
C THR A 148 20.63 -1.97 2.12
N ILE A 149 19.49 -1.60 2.69
CA ILE A 149 18.20 -2.19 2.30
C ILE A 149 17.83 -1.83 0.85
N TYR A 150 18.19 -0.64 0.36
CA TYR A 150 18.06 -0.29 -1.05
C TYR A 150 18.84 -1.26 -1.97
N ARG A 151 20.11 -1.57 -1.62
CA ARG A 151 20.92 -2.55 -2.36
C ARG A 151 20.35 -3.97 -2.29
N LEU A 152 19.61 -4.31 -1.23
CA LEU A 152 18.89 -5.57 -1.09
C LEU A 152 17.56 -5.62 -1.85
N GLY A 153 17.19 -4.55 -2.58
CA GLY A 153 16.05 -4.52 -3.47
C GLY A 153 14.83 -3.75 -2.93
N VAL A 154 14.88 -3.17 -1.74
CA VAL A 154 13.79 -2.32 -1.22
C VAL A 154 13.65 -1.07 -2.08
N ARG A 155 12.42 -0.71 -2.45
CA ARG A 155 12.11 0.45 -3.31
C ARG A 155 11.10 1.42 -2.75
N SER A 156 10.46 1.08 -1.63
CA SER A 156 9.58 1.98 -0.89
C SER A 156 9.85 1.88 0.61
N LEU A 157 9.77 2.99 1.31
CA LEU A 157 9.85 3.04 2.76
C LEU A 157 8.75 3.95 3.30
N THR A 158 7.85 3.36 4.10
CA THR A 158 6.93 4.11 4.95
C THR A 158 7.72 4.65 6.14
N LEU A 159 7.72 5.96 6.35
CA LEU A 159 8.65 6.60 7.31
C LEU A 159 8.39 6.17 8.76
N THR A 160 7.13 6.01 9.13
CA THR A 160 6.71 5.60 10.48
C THR A 160 5.60 4.57 10.39
N HIS A 161 5.39 3.81 11.44
CA HIS A 161 4.11 3.12 11.69
C HIS A 161 3.29 3.94 12.71
N PHE A 162 2.44 3.35 13.54
CA PHE A 162 1.64 4.08 14.52
C PHE A 162 2.45 4.83 15.59
N PRO A 163 3.47 4.20 16.24
CA PRO A 163 4.25 4.89 17.27
C PRO A 163 5.31 5.81 16.66
N ARG A 164 5.92 6.61 17.52
CA ARG A 164 7.15 7.34 17.22
C ARG A 164 8.29 6.37 16.97
N ASN A 165 9.14 6.69 15.98
CA ASN A 165 10.43 6.04 15.75
C ASN A 165 11.57 7.07 15.62
N GLU A 166 12.72 6.64 15.13
CA GLU A 166 13.90 7.51 14.98
C GLU A 166 13.73 8.59 13.90
N LEU A 167 12.72 8.46 13.00
CA LEU A 167 12.48 9.43 11.92
C LEU A 167 11.49 10.52 12.32
N GLY A 168 10.51 10.19 13.14
CA GLY A 168 9.44 11.12 13.52
C GLY A 168 8.30 10.44 14.26
N ASP A 169 7.20 11.15 14.42
CA ASP A 169 5.98 10.64 15.01
C ASP A 169 5.11 9.93 13.98
N GLY A 170 4.67 8.72 14.31
CA GLY A 170 3.54 8.12 13.63
C GLY A 170 2.21 8.75 14.05
N SER A 171 1.17 8.53 13.27
CA SER A 171 -0.15 9.13 13.47
C SER A 171 -0.83 8.73 14.81
N GLY A 172 -0.38 7.65 15.43
CA GLY A 172 -0.86 7.20 16.75
C GLY A 172 -0.11 7.83 17.92
N ALA A 173 1.03 8.46 17.69
CA ALA A 173 1.86 9.06 18.75
C ALA A 173 1.56 10.55 18.99
N ASP A 174 0.76 11.16 18.17
CA ASP A 174 0.35 12.57 18.05
C ASP A 174 0.88 13.53 19.15
N SER A 175 2.19 13.76 19.15
CA SER A 175 2.82 14.80 19.99
C SER A 175 2.92 16.14 19.24
N GLY A 176 2.50 16.20 17.98
CA GLY A 176 2.68 17.36 17.10
C GLY A 176 4.14 17.61 16.71
N SER A 177 5.02 16.61 16.90
CA SER A 177 6.44 16.77 16.60
C SER A 177 6.72 16.68 15.11
N HIS A 178 7.72 17.45 14.68
CA HIS A 178 8.31 17.41 13.35
C HIS A 178 9.10 16.12 13.12
N LEU A 179 9.47 15.87 11.86
CA LEU A 179 10.53 14.91 11.54
C LEU A 179 11.77 15.25 12.36
N THR A 180 12.48 14.20 12.79
CA THR A 180 13.81 14.40 13.39
C THR A 180 14.81 14.85 12.30
N ASP A 181 15.97 15.36 12.69
CA ASP A 181 17.07 15.67 11.75
C ASP A 181 17.43 14.41 10.93
N PHE A 182 17.40 13.22 11.56
CA PHE A 182 17.63 11.96 10.88
C PHE A 182 16.48 11.62 9.92
N GLY A 183 15.21 11.88 10.27
CA GLY A 183 14.08 11.72 9.37
C GLY A 183 14.19 12.58 8.11
N ARG A 184 14.61 13.84 8.26
CA ARG A 184 14.88 14.75 7.13
C ARG A 184 16.04 14.24 6.26
N GLU A 185 17.13 13.76 6.88
CA GLU A 185 18.26 13.14 6.17
C GLU A 185 17.80 11.90 5.36
N VAL A 186 16.97 11.04 5.96
CA VAL A 186 16.44 9.84 5.32
C VAL A 186 15.61 10.20 4.07
N VAL A 187 14.69 11.17 4.15
CA VAL A 187 13.88 11.61 2.99
C VAL A 187 14.79 12.15 1.87
N GLY A 188 15.78 12.98 2.20
CA GLY A 188 16.75 13.48 1.23
C GLY A 188 17.55 12.36 0.57
N GLU A 189 17.95 11.35 1.32
CA GLU A 189 18.69 10.19 0.79
C GLU A 189 17.80 9.27 -0.05
N MET A 190 16.50 9.12 0.30
CA MET A 190 15.53 8.39 -0.52
C MET A 190 15.39 9.03 -1.90
N ASN A 191 15.24 10.36 -1.98
CA ASN A 191 15.22 11.09 -3.25
C ASN A 191 16.49 10.83 -4.06
N ARG A 192 17.66 10.88 -3.42
CA ARG A 192 18.95 10.63 -4.08
C ARG A 192 19.07 9.20 -4.64
N LEU A 193 18.58 8.22 -3.89
CA LEU A 193 18.61 6.80 -4.27
C LEU A 193 17.59 6.45 -5.35
N GLY A 194 16.49 7.19 -5.46
CA GLY A 194 15.33 6.79 -6.24
C GLY A 194 14.50 5.73 -5.50
N MET A 195 14.19 6.00 -4.25
CA MET A 195 13.33 5.19 -3.39
C MET A 195 12.05 5.98 -3.09
N ILE A 196 10.90 5.34 -3.21
CA ILE A 196 9.60 5.95 -2.95
C ILE A 196 9.47 6.26 -1.46
N ALA A 197 9.23 7.53 -1.14
CA ALA A 197 8.83 7.95 0.19
C ALA A 197 7.32 7.74 0.35
N ASP A 198 6.94 6.91 1.31
CA ASP A 198 5.55 6.67 1.68
C ASP A 198 5.22 7.42 2.97
N ILE A 199 4.18 8.27 2.88
CA ILE A 199 3.74 9.12 4.00
C ILE A 199 2.57 8.50 4.78
N SER A 200 2.12 7.30 4.42
CA SER A 200 1.14 6.59 5.22
C SER A 200 1.67 6.44 6.65
N HIS A 201 0.79 6.46 7.63
CA HIS A 201 1.11 6.44 9.05
C HIS A 201 1.82 7.68 9.62
N LEU A 202 2.32 8.60 8.82
CA LEU A 202 3.01 9.78 9.33
C LEU A 202 2.02 10.73 10.03
N ASN A 203 2.43 11.39 11.11
CA ASN A 203 1.62 12.43 11.73
C ASN A 203 1.49 13.66 10.82
N GLU A 204 0.51 14.52 11.08
CA GLU A 204 0.22 15.68 10.22
C GLU A 204 1.42 16.63 10.11
N THR A 205 2.13 16.91 11.21
CA THR A 205 3.30 17.80 11.20
C THR A 205 4.44 17.23 10.36
N GLY A 206 4.74 15.94 10.53
CA GLY A 206 5.75 15.24 9.73
C GLY A 206 5.39 15.16 8.24
N PHE A 207 4.11 15.05 7.92
CA PHE A 207 3.64 15.14 6.54
C PHE A 207 4.08 16.46 5.88
N TRP A 208 3.82 17.59 6.53
CA TRP A 208 4.22 18.89 5.99
C TRP A 208 5.73 19.05 5.87
N ASP A 209 6.50 18.49 6.80
CA ASP A 209 7.96 18.45 6.68
C ASP A 209 8.41 17.68 5.43
N VAL A 210 7.77 16.55 5.10
CA VAL A 210 8.08 15.79 3.87
C VAL A 210 7.74 16.61 2.64
N MET A 211 6.56 17.28 2.62
CA MET A 211 6.18 18.15 1.48
C MET A 211 7.17 19.28 1.24
N GLU A 212 7.79 19.81 2.30
CA GLU A 212 8.81 20.86 2.20
C GLU A 212 10.13 20.37 1.59
N ILE A 213 10.54 19.14 1.88
CA ILE A 213 11.89 18.65 1.56
C ILE A 213 11.95 17.67 0.39
N THR A 214 10.83 17.07 0.00
CA THR A 214 10.84 16.12 -1.11
C THR A 214 11.07 16.81 -2.45
N SER A 215 11.88 16.19 -3.30
CA SER A 215 12.07 16.61 -4.69
C SER A 215 11.38 15.71 -5.70
N ASP A 216 10.94 14.55 -5.25
CA ASP A 216 10.27 13.54 -6.07
C ASP A 216 8.81 13.35 -5.61
N PRO A 217 7.92 12.85 -6.45
CA PRO A 217 6.58 12.47 -6.02
C PRO A 217 6.61 11.47 -4.87
N VAL A 218 5.72 11.65 -3.89
CA VAL A 218 5.55 10.75 -2.76
C VAL A 218 4.24 9.98 -2.88
N LEU A 219 4.13 8.85 -2.19
CA LEU A 219 2.89 8.08 -2.12
C LEU A 219 2.31 8.12 -0.70
N ALA A 220 1.00 8.16 -0.61
CA ALA A 220 0.27 7.58 0.50
C ALA A 220 -0.15 6.18 0.06
N THR A 221 0.62 5.16 0.41
CA THR A 221 0.41 3.81 -0.13
C THR A 221 -0.87 3.15 0.34
N HIS A 222 -1.43 3.57 1.51
CA HIS A 222 -2.67 3.06 2.08
C HIS A 222 -3.28 4.06 3.08
N SER A 223 -4.02 5.05 2.56
CA SER A 223 -4.68 6.09 3.37
C SER A 223 -6.02 6.47 2.75
N ASN A 224 -6.96 6.98 3.57
CA ASN A 224 -8.27 7.40 3.11
C ASN A 224 -8.53 8.89 3.41
N CYS A 225 -9.76 9.37 3.20
CA CYS A 225 -10.12 10.78 3.32
C CYS A 225 -10.66 11.09 4.73
N LYS A 226 -10.02 12.01 5.46
CA LYS A 226 -10.40 12.41 6.82
C LYS A 226 -11.76 13.11 6.88
N ALA A 227 -12.16 13.74 5.79
CA ALA A 227 -13.47 14.38 5.67
C ALA A 227 -14.65 13.39 5.77
N LEU A 228 -14.45 12.12 5.40
CA LEU A 228 -15.48 11.08 5.45
C LEU A 228 -15.37 10.16 6.66
N CYS A 229 -14.17 9.97 7.19
CA CYS A 229 -13.91 9.20 8.40
C CYS A 229 -12.80 9.88 9.19
N SER A 230 -13.10 10.31 10.41
CA SER A 230 -12.24 11.17 11.24
C SER A 230 -11.01 10.47 11.82
N HIS A 231 -10.71 9.23 11.40
CA HIS A 231 -9.58 8.46 11.88
C HIS A 231 -8.24 9.18 11.61
N HIS A 232 -7.30 9.12 12.58
CA HIS A 232 -6.01 9.82 12.50
C HIS A 232 -5.07 9.30 11.39
N ARG A 233 -5.36 8.13 10.79
CA ARG A 233 -4.65 7.57 9.63
C ARG A 233 -5.05 8.21 8.31
N ASN A 234 -6.18 8.91 8.28
CA ASN A 234 -6.71 9.51 7.08
C ASN A 234 -6.12 10.89 6.84
N LEU A 235 -5.96 11.24 5.56
CA LEU A 235 -5.45 12.53 5.13
C LEU A 235 -6.57 13.58 5.09
N THR A 236 -6.24 14.80 5.52
CA THR A 236 -7.10 15.97 5.31
C THR A 236 -7.15 16.36 3.83
N ASP A 237 -8.16 17.13 3.44
CA ASP A 237 -8.29 17.62 2.07
C ASP A 237 -7.07 18.44 1.62
N ASP A 238 -6.48 19.22 2.54
CA ASP A 238 -5.29 20.01 2.25
C ASP A 238 -4.04 19.13 2.08
N GLN A 239 -3.92 18.06 2.86
CA GLN A 239 -2.86 17.07 2.67
C GLN A 239 -3.00 16.32 1.32
N ILE A 240 -4.22 15.95 0.94
CA ILE A 240 -4.48 15.29 -0.36
C ILE A 240 -4.09 16.22 -1.52
N LYS A 241 -4.42 17.51 -1.43
CA LYS A 241 -4.03 18.51 -2.45
C LYS A 241 -2.50 18.69 -2.51
N ALA A 242 -1.85 18.85 -1.36
CA ALA A 242 -0.40 18.99 -1.30
C ALA A 242 0.34 17.76 -1.84
N LEU A 243 -0.17 16.55 -1.54
CA LEU A 243 0.34 15.30 -2.10
C LEU A 243 0.24 15.31 -3.65
N ALA A 244 -0.90 15.70 -4.19
CA ALA A 244 -1.11 15.79 -5.64
C ALA A 244 -0.19 16.83 -6.30
N GLU A 245 0.11 17.96 -5.63
CA GLU A 245 1.03 18.99 -6.12
C GLU A 245 2.46 18.49 -6.29
N THR A 246 2.90 17.47 -5.51
CA THR A 246 4.20 16.80 -5.75
C THR A 246 4.17 15.88 -6.98
N GLY A 247 3.02 15.64 -7.59
CA GLY A 247 2.80 14.59 -8.59
C GLY A 247 2.50 13.22 -7.95
N GLY A 248 2.30 13.18 -6.64
CA GLY A 248 2.04 11.97 -5.85
C GLY A 248 0.64 11.39 -6.04
N VAL A 249 0.38 10.30 -5.33
CA VAL A 249 -0.89 9.55 -5.39
C VAL A 249 -1.34 9.16 -3.98
N ILE A 250 -2.61 9.40 -3.68
CA ILE A 250 -3.29 8.79 -2.54
C ILE A 250 -3.86 7.44 -2.97
N ASN A 251 -3.43 6.37 -2.32
CA ASN A 251 -3.94 5.02 -2.56
C ASN A 251 -4.89 4.62 -1.44
N LEU A 252 -6.12 4.32 -1.82
CA LEU A 252 -7.21 4.10 -0.86
C LEU A 252 -7.15 2.70 -0.27
N SER A 253 -7.11 2.64 1.07
CA SER A 253 -7.04 1.41 1.86
C SER A 253 -8.41 0.72 1.98
N PHE A 254 -8.39 -0.61 2.15
CA PHE A 254 -9.58 -1.41 2.48
C PHE A 254 -9.78 -1.57 3.99
N CYS A 255 -9.11 -0.77 4.79
CA CYS A 255 -9.26 -0.83 6.25
C CYS A 255 -10.58 -0.20 6.69
N GLY A 256 -11.51 -1.01 7.17
CA GLY A 256 -12.87 -0.57 7.52
C GLY A 256 -12.91 0.57 8.53
N GLY A 257 -11.97 0.58 9.49
CA GLY A 257 -11.83 1.65 10.48
C GLY A 257 -11.36 2.99 9.89
N PHE A 258 -10.80 3.00 8.67
CA PHE A 258 -10.42 4.21 7.96
C PHE A 258 -11.48 4.67 6.96
N ILE A 259 -12.49 3.82 6.71
CA ILE A 259 -13.57 4.10 5.76
C ILE A 259 -14.80 4.65 6.48
N LYS A 260 -15.11 4.14 7.67
CA LYS A 260 -16.37 4.49 8.34
C LYS A 260 -16.18 4.73 9.83
N ASP A 261 -16.62 5.90 10.30
CA ASP A 261 -16.58 6.26 11.72
C ASP A 261 -17.29 5.24 12.61
N GLY A 262 -16.71 4.97 13.78
CA GLY A 262 -17.25 4.07 14.78
C GLY A 262 -17.12 2.58 14.49
N VAL A 263 -16.49 2.21 13.36
CA VAL A 263 -16.20 0.81 13.02
C VAL A 263 -14.92 0.33 13.70
N GLY A 264 -13.86 1.14 13.68
CA GLY A 264 -12.56 0.74 14.19
C GLY A 264 -12.08 -0.57 13.56
N PHE A 265 -11.50 -1.42 14.38
CA PHE A 265 -10.98 -2.73 13.96
C PHE A 265 -11.81 -3.91 14.54
N ASP A 266 -13.01 -3.65 15.00
CA ASP A 266 -13.90 -4.71 15.47
C ASP A 266 -14.44 -5.53 14.31
N ALA A 267 -14.23 -6.86 14.35
CA ALA A 267 -14.57 -7.76 13.25
C ALA A 267 -16.07 -7.79 12.91
N GLU A 268 -16.96 -7.56 13.89
CA GLU A 268 -18.41 -7.50 13.64
C GLU A 268 -18.82 -6.13 13.10
N ALA A 269 -18.16 -5.05 13.55
CA ALA A 269 -18.42 -3.70 13.06
C ALA A 269 -17.94 -3.53 11.61
N VAL A 270 -16.79 -4.11 11.24
CA VAL A 270 -16.26 -4.11 9.86
C VAL A 270 -17.25 -4.71 8.85
N LYS A 271 -18.10 -5.64 9.25
CA LYS A 271 -19.18 -6.20 8.40
C LYS A 271 -20.22 -5.17 7.95
N LYS A 272 -20.25 -3.99 8.57
CA LYS A 272 -21.15 -2.87 8.20
C LYS A 272 -20.55 -1.95 7.15
N VAL A 273 -19.27 -2.12 6.82
CA VAL A 273 -18.60 -1.39 5.74
C VAL A 273 -18.96 -2.03 4.41
N THR A 274 -19.21 -1.20 3.43
CA THR A 274 -19.59 -1.63 2.08
C THR A 274 -18.63 -1.07 1.04
N ILE A 275 -18.64 -1.65 -0.13
CA ILE A 275 -17.85 -1.12 -1.26
C ILE A 275 -18.32 0.28 -1.69
N GLU A 276 -19.59 0.62 -1.44
CA GLU A 276 -20.10 1.97 -1.68
C GLU A 276 -19.46 2.99 -0.73
N ASP A 277 -19.26 2.64 0.56
CA ASP A 277 -18.55 3.50 1.50
C ASP A 277 -17.10 3.75 1.01
N TRP A 278 -16.42 2.75 0.43
CA TRP A 278 -15.09 2.91 -0.16
C TRP A 278 -15.11 3.79 -1.42
N LEU A 279 -16.13 3.61 -2.28
CA LEU A 279 -16.30 4.43 -3.48
C LEU A 279 -16.60 5.89 -3.15
N ASP A 280 -17.23 6.17 -2.01
CA ASP A 280 -17.45 7.56 -1.54
C ASP A 280 -16.10 8.24 -1.23
N HIS A 281 -15.12 7.51 -0.66
CA HIS A 281 -13.74 8.01 -0.50
C HIS A 281 -13.06 8.24 -1.85
N LEU A 282 -13.27 7.36 -2.82
CA LEU A 282 -12.76 7.51 -4.17
C LEU A 282 -13.34 8.78 -4.83
N ASP A 283 -14.65 8.93 -4.80
CA ASP A 283 -15.34 10.10 -5.37
C ASP A 283 -14.87 11.41 -4.72
N HIS A 284 -14.68 11.41 -3.39
CA HIS A 284 -14.18 12.57 -2.66
C HIS A 284 -12.76 12.94 -3.09
N ALA A 285 -11.83 11.97 -3.09
CA ALA A 285 -10.44 12.21 -3.49
C ALA A 285 -10.35 12.68 -4.95
N VAL A 286 -11.06 12.00 -5.87
CA VAL A 286 -11.13 12.41 -7.29
C VAL A 286 -11.75 13.78 -7.45
N GLY A 287 -12.77 14.11 -6.65
CA GLY A 287 -13.38 15.44 -6.65
C GLY A 287 -12.41 16.55 -6.22
N LEU A 288 -11.45 16.26 -5.36
CA LEU A 288 -10.45 17.22 -4.88
C LEU A 288 -9.28 17.43 -5.85
N VAL A 289 -8.72 16.34 -6.38
CA VAL A 289 -7.43 16.37 -7.08
C VAL A 289 -7.46 15.73 -8.47
N GLY A 290 -8.62 15.26 -8.92
CA GLY A 290 -8.74 14.56 -10.20
C GLY A 290 -8.29 13.11 -10.13
N ALA A 291 -8.66 12.33 -11.15
CA ALA A 291 -8.34 10.91 -11.24
C ALA A 291 -6.85 10.62 -11.41
N ASP A 292 -6.03 11.61 -11.72
CA ASP A 292 -4.57 11.46 -11.94
C ASP A 292 -3.77 11.24 -10.64
N HIS A 293 -4.39 11.42 -9.47
CA HIS A 293 -3.72 11.40 -8.17
C HIS A 293 -4.36 10.43 -7.17
N VAL A 294 -5.17 9.47 -7.65
CA VAL A 294 -5.83 8.47 -6.80
C VAL A 294 -5.50 7.07 -7.29
N GLY A 295 -5.31 6.13 -6.38
CA GLY A 295 -4.97 4.73 -6.66
C GLY A 295 -5.51 3.78 -5.59
N ILE A 296 -4.96 2.56 -5.53
CA ILE A 296 -5.41 1.47 -4.66
C ILE A 296 -4.24 0.94 -3.84
N GLY A 297 -4.42 0.89 -2.51
CA GLY A 297 -3.49 0.25 -1.59
C GLY A 297 -4.23 -0.57 -0.56
N SER A 298 -4.40 -1.86 -0.83
CA SER A 298 -5.41 -2.69 -0.18
C SER A 298 -5.25 -2.85 1.33
N ASP A 299 -4.01 -2.89 1.82
CA ASP A 299 -3.69 -3.21 3.21
C ASP A 299 -4.19 -4.62 3.62
N LEU A 300 -4.34 -5.51 2.61
CA LEU A 300 -4.72 -6.89 2.83
C LEU A 300 -3.59 -7.67 3.54
N ASP A 301 -3.96 -8.68 4.29
CA ASP A 301 -3.09 -9.44 5.19
C ASP A 301 -2.54 -8.62 6.40
N GLY A 302 -2.79 -7.29 6.46
CA GLY A 302 -2.49 -6.40 7.58
C GLY A 302 -3.61 -6.24 8.60
N GLY A 303 -4.67 -7.04 8.49
CA GLY A 303 -5.86 -6.97 9.34
C GLY A 303 -6.97 -6.11 8.73
N CYS A 304 -6.84 -5.70 7.49
CA CYS A 304 -7.81 -4.93 6.74
C CYS A 304 -8.63 -5.81 5.78
N GLY A 305 -9.59 -5.21 5.10
CA GLY A 305 -10.58 -5.90 4.29
C GLY A 305 -11.96 -5.92 4.94
N PHE A 306 -13.00 -5.86 4.13
CA PHE A 306 -14.42 -5.89 4.54
C PHE A 306 -15.25 -6.65 3.51
N PRO A 307 -16.52 -7.01 3.80
CA PRO A 307 -17.34 -7.78 2.86
C PRO A 307 -17.44 -7.12 1.47
N GLY A 308 -16.96 -7.81 0.44
CA GLY A 308 -16.88 -7.30 -0.92
C GLY A 308 -15.47 -6.88 -1.36
N LEU A 309 -14.57 -6.56 -0.40
CA LEU A 309 -13.13 -6.33 -0.60
C LEU A 309 -12.32 -7.06 0.48
N ASP A 310 -12.66 -8.30 0.74
CA ASP A 310 -12.14 -9.16 1.80
C ASP A 310 -10.91 -9.99 1.40
N ASN A 311 -10.56 -9.99 0.14
CA ASN A 311 -9.33 -10.59 -0.39
C ASN A 311 -9.04 -10.10 -1.82
N VAL A 312 -7.84 -10.39 -2.32
CA VAL A 312 -7.34 -9.88 -3.60
C VAL A 312 -8.19 -10.29 -4.81
N THR A 313 -8.98 -11.38 -4.76
CA THR A 313 -9.87 -11.78 -5.87
C THR A 313 -11.01 -10.78 -6.11
N ARG A 314 -11.18 -9.81 -5.20
CA ARG A 314 -12.26 -8.80 -5.27
C ARG A 314 -11.87 -7.55 -6.04
N PHE A 315 -10.65 -7.41 -6.51
CA PHE A 315 -10.22 -6.24 -7.27
C PHE A 315 -11.10 -5.94 -8.50
N PRO A 316 -11.63 -6.91 -9.26
CA PRO A 316 -12.59 -6.62 -10.33
C PRO A 316 -13.85 -5.86 -9.87
N SER A 317 -14.28 -6.04 -8.60
CA SER A 317 -15.42 -5.30 -8.04
C SER A 317 -15.17 -3.80 -7.92
N LEU A 318 -13.90 -3.37 -7.80
CA LEU A 318 -13.54 -1.94 -7.84
C LEU A 318 -13.84 -1.34 -9.21
N THR A 319 -13.46 -2.06 -10.27
CA THR A 319 -13.75 -1.66 -11.65
C THR A 319 -15.25 -1.60 -11.93
N GLU A 320 -16.00 -2.60 -11.45
CA GLU A 320 -17.47 -2.59 -11.53
C GLU A 320 -18.06 -1.40 -10.79
N GLY A 321 -17.53 -1.09 -9.60
CA GLY A 321 -17.94 0.07 -8.80
C GLY A 321 -17.68 1.40 -9.52
N MET A 322 -16.49 1.60 -10.07
CA MET A 322 -16.16 2.80 -10.84
C MET A 322 -17.04 2.94 -12.10
N VAL A 323 -17.32 1.84 -12.80
CA VAL A 323 -18.28 1.84 -13.93
C VAL A 323 -19.67 2.23 -13.45
N SER A 324 -20.13 1.76 -12.29
CA SER A 324 -21.45 2.10 -11.72
C SER A 324 -21.56 3.59 -11.38
N ARG A 325 -20.45 4.21 -10.96
CA ARG A 325 -20.34 5.65 -10.62
C ARG A 325 -20.14 6.52 -11.87
N GLY A 326 -20.01 5.93 -13.08
CA GLY A 326 -19.91 6.64 -14.34
C GLY A 326 -18.52 7.17 -14.68
N TYR A 327 -17.47 6.64 -14.06
CA TYR A 327 -16.09 6.97 -14.43
C TYR A 327 -15.79 6.64 -15.89
N SER A 328 -14.97 7.46 -16.54
CA SER A 328 -14.47 7.17 -17.89
C SER A 328 -13.51 5.97 -17.88
N ASP A 329 -13.35 5.28 -19.02
CA ASP A 329 -12.39 4.18 -19.16
C ASP A 329 -10.98 4.65 -18.78
N GLN A 330 -10.61 5.85 -19.24
CA GLN A 330 -9.31 6.45 -18.95
C GLN A 330 -9.09 6.72 -17.47
N ASP A 331 -10.09 7.23 -16.74
CA ASP A 331 -9.95 7.49 -15.31
C ASP A 331 -9.87 6.19 -14.53
N ILE A 332 -10.62 5.15 -14.94
CA ILE A 332 -10.53 3.82 -14.35
C ILE A 332 -9.13 3.22 -14.55
N GLU A 333 -8.57 3.29 -15.76
CA GLU A 333 -7.21 2.82 -16.04
C GLU A 333 -6.15 3.54 -15.19
N LYS A 334 -6.30 4.86 -14.99
CA LYS A 334 -5.42 5.65 -14.13
C LYS A 334 -5.47 5.17 -12.68
N ILE A 335 -6.68 5.05 -12.12
CA ILE A 335 -6.92 4.65 -10.73
C ILE A 335 -6.48 3.20 -10.48
N LEU A 336 -6.69 2.30 -11.45
CA LEU A 336 -6.27 0.90 -11.32
C LEU A 336 -4.76 0.72 -11.22
N GLY A 337 -3.94 1.68 -11.74
CA GLY A 337 -2.49 1.56 -11.57
C GLY A 337 -1.64 2.48 -12.44
N ALA A 338 -2.18 3.11 -13.49
CA ALA A 338 -1.35 3.96 -14.35
C ALA A 338 -0.75 5.17 -13.59
N ASN A 339 -1.44 5.67 -12.54
CA ASN A 339 -0.95 6.73 -11.68
C ASN A 339 0.28 6.29 -10.89
N ASP A 340 0.23 5.12 -10.27
CA ASP A 340 1.35 4.56 -9.51
C ASP A 340 2.52 4.24 -10.43
N LEU A 341 2.25 3.66 -11.61
CA LEU A 341 3.27 3.40 -12.62
C LEU A 341 3.95 4.70 -13.09
N ARG A 342 3.23 5.83 -13.17
CA ARG A 342 3.80 7.15 -13.44
C ARG A 342 4.78 7.57 -12.34
N VAL A 343 4.41 7.40 -11.08
CA VAL A 343 5.29 7.69 -9.94
C VAL A 343 6.51 6.76 -9.96
N PHE A 344 6.31 5.46 -10.17
CA PHE A 344 7.41 4.49 -10.25
C PHE A 344 8.39 4.85 -11.37
N LYS A 345 7.89 5.29 -12.53
CA LYS A 345 8.74 5.73 -13.65
C LYS A 345 9.57 6.97 -13.31
N GLN A 346 9.03 7.87 -12.52
CA GLN A 346 9.72 9.10 -12.14
C GLN A 346 10.73 8.88 -11.02
N VAL A 347 10.41 8.03 -10.06
CA VAL A 347 11.18 7.86 -8.82
C VAL A 347 12.19 6.71 -8.93
N LEU A 348 11.77 5.53 -9.38
CA LEU A 348 12.61 4.33 -9.38
C LEU A 348 13.68 4.41 -10.47
N LYS A 349 14.93 4.49 -10.03
CA LYS A 349 16.13 4.62 -10.91
C LYS A 349 16.76 3.27 -11.18
#